data_e908b38f932b4b22826931e2f9e252ce
#
_entry.id   e908b38f932b4b22826931e2f9e252ce
#
_cell.length_a   1.000
_cell.length_b   1.000
_cell.length_c   1.000
_cell.angle_alpha   90.00
_cell.angle_beta   90.00
_cell.angle_gamma   90.00
#
_symmetry.space_group_name_H-M   'P 1'
#
loop_
_entity.id
_entity.type
_entity.pdbx_description
1 polymer ?
#
loop_
_entity_poly.entity_id
_entity_poly.type
_entity_poly.pdbx_seq_one_letter_code
_entity_poly.pdbx_strand_id
1 'polypeptide(L)'
;MQRLTISLDDDLTKSLDELIRRRGYSNRSEAFRDLLRKELAAEVLATRPETGNSVAVVSYVFNHEKRQLSQRLTNHQHDHLPVVISTMHVHIDTERCAEAVVLRGRTSEVRHMAESLVAETGIEHGAVNLIPVSDHSTVAVEN
;
A
#
# COMPACT_ATOMS: atom_id res chain seq x y z
N MET A 1 2.12 -23.36 -22.13
CA MET A 1 1.20 -23.23 -20.98
C MET A 1 1.19 -24.53 -20.22
N GLN A 2 1.35 -24.49 -18.90
CA GLN A 2 1.28 -25.71 -18.05
C GLN A 2 -0.08 -25.78 -17.39
N ARG A 3 -0.56 -27.01 -17.19
CA ARG A 3 -1.80 -27.27 -16.46
C ARG A 3 -1.45 -27.68 -15.03
N LEU A 4 -2.05 -27.03 -14.04
CA LEU A 4 -1.90 -27.29 -12.62
C LEU A 4 -3.25 -27.80 -12.06
N THR A 5 -3.21 -28.85 -11.26
CA THR A 5 -4.39 -29.35 -10.52
C THR A 5 -4.16 -29.11 -9.03
N ILE A 6 -5.13 -28.48 -8.38
CA ILE A 6 -5.07 -28.15 -6.96
C ILE A 6 -6.29 -28.75 -6.26
N SER A 7 -6.05 -29.40 -5.12
CA SER A 7 -7.13 -29.88 -4.24
C SER A 7 -7.37 -28.85 -3.13
N LEU A 8 -8.62 -28.50 -2.92
CA LEU A 8 -9.06 -27.60 -1.85
C LEU A 8 -10.04 -28.36 -0.96
N ASP A 9 -10.09 -28.04 0.31
CA ASP A 9 -11.17 -28.49 1.18
C ASP A 9 -12.50 -27.81 0.81
N ASP A 10 -13.59 -28.35 1.35
CA ASP A 10 -14.95 -27.90 1.00
C ASP A 10 -15.21 -26.44 1.40
N ASP A 11 -14.67 -25.98 2.53
CA ASP A 11 -14.91 -24.63 3.03
C ASP A 11 -14.14 -23.60 2.21
N LEU A 12 -12.90 -23.89 1.86
CA LEU A 12 -12.11 -23.05 0.98
C LEU A 12 -12.68 -23.03 -0.44
N THR A 13 -13.21 -24.16 -0.92
CA THR A 13 -13.88 -24.22 -2.22
C THR A 13 -15.13 -23.34 -2.26
N LYS A 14 -15.97 -23.35 -1.22
CA LYS A 14 -17.14 -22.46 -1.10
C LYS A 14 -16.72 -21.00 -1.07
N SER A 15 -15.71 -20.68 -0.27
CA SER A 15 -15.18 -19.30 -0.18
C SER A 15 -14.63 -18.79 -1.52
N LEU A 16 -13.96 -19.66 -2.28
CA LEU A 16 -13.50 -19.33 -3.64
C LEU A 16 -14.66 -19.09 -4.60
N ASP A 17 -15.69 -19.94 -4.58
CA ASP A 17 -16.86 -19.80 -5.46
C ASP A 17 -17.65 -18.51 -5.13
N GLU A 18 -17.76 -18.15 -3.86
CA GLU A 18 -18.35 -16.87 -3.43
C GLU A 18 -17.53 -15.67 -3.90
N LEU A 19 -16.21 -15.76 -3.81
CA LEU A 19 -15.29 -14.73 -4.30
C LEU A 19 -15.42 -14.52 -5.81
N ILE A 20 -15.48 -15.63 -6.56
CA ILE A 20 -15.68 -15.65 -8.02
C ILE A 20 -16.94 -14.91 -8.39
N ARG A 21 -18.06 -15.28 -7.76
CA ARG A 21 -19.35 -14.63 -7.99
C ARG A 21 -19.33 -13.13 -7.65
N ARG A 22 -18.78 -12.78 -6.49
CA ARG A 22 -18.74 -11.39 -6.01
C ARG A 22 -17.85 -10.50 -6.86
N ARG A 23 -16.74 -11.01 -7.37
CA ARG A 23 -15.79 -10.26 -8.20
C ARG A 23 -16.02 -10.40 -9.70
N GLY A 24 -16.98 -11.22 -10.13
CA GLY A 24 -17.34 -11.38 -11.55
C GLY A 24 -16.30 -12.13 -12.38
N TYR A 25 -15.53 -13.03 -11.78
CA TYR A 25 -14.62 -13.88 -12.55
C TYR A 25 -15.40 -14.90 -13.40
N SER A 26 -14.91 -15.18 -14.60
CA SER A 26 -15.57 -16.11 -15.53
C SER A 26 -15.41 -17.56 -15.09
N ASN A 27 -14.35 -17.91 -14.35
CA ASN A 27 -14.07 -19.26 -13.88
C ASN A 27 -13.02 -19.28 -12.76
N ARG A 28 -12.90 -20.46 -12.11
CA ARG A 28 -11.92 -20.67 -11.01
C ARG A 28 -10.47 -20.43 -11.43
N SER A 29 -10.11 -20.82 -12.65
CA SER A 29 -8.73 -20.64 -13.16
C SER A 29 -8.36 -19.18 -13.34
N GLU A 30 -9.28 -18.34 -13.75
CA GLU A 30 -9.07 -16.90 -13.87
C GLU A 30 -8.90 -16.27 -12.49
N ALA A 31 -9.79 -16.57 -11.56
CA ALA A 31 -9.71 -16.10 -10.19
C ALA A 31 -8.39 -16.50 -9.53
N PHE A 32 -7.99 -17.76 -9.67
CA PHE A 32 -6.74 -18.26 -9.10
C PHE A 32 -5.51 -17.53 -9.67
N ARG A 33 -5.46 -17.35 -11.00
CA ARG A 33 -4.35 -16.62 -11.64
C ARG A 33 -4.26 -15.17 -11.15
N ASP A 34 -5.40 -14.51 -10.99
CA ASP A 34 -5.43 -13.12 -10.52
C ASP A 34 -4.98 -13.01 -9.05
N LEU A 35 -5.47 -13.91 -8.19
CA LEU A 35 -5.05 -13.97 -6.79
C LEU A 35 -3.55 -14.26 -6.67
N LEU A 36 -3.04 -15.22 -7.43
CA LEU A 36 -1.61 -15.56 -7.42
C LEU A 36 -0.75 -14.39 -7.91
N ARG A 37 -1.16 -13.71 -8.99
CA ARG A 37 -0.44 -12.52 -9.48
C ARG A 37 -0.37 -11.42 -8.44
N LYS A 38 -1.46 -11.17 -7.71
CA LYS A 38 -1.51 -10.18 -6.64
C LYS A 38 -0.56 -10.53 -5.51
N GLU A 39 -0.57 -11.79 -5.09
CA GLU A 39 0.31 -12.26 -4.01
C GLU A 39 1.78 -12.17 -4.39
N LEU A 40 2.14 -12.65 -5.59
CA LEU A 40 3.51 -12.55 -6.10
C LEU A 40 3.97 -11.08 -6.27
N ALA A 41 3.08 -10.20 -6.71
CA ALA A 41 3.39 -8.77 -6.80
C ALA A 41 3.63 -8.15 -5.42
N ALA A 42 2.84 -8.52 -4.42
CA ALA A 42 3.02 -8.08 -3.04
C ALA A 42 4.35 -8.59 -2.46
N GLU A 43 4.70 -9.84 -2.72
CA GLU A 43 5.97 -10.42 -2.28
C GLU A 43 7.18 -9.73 -2.93
N VAL A 44 7.13 -9.48 -4.23
CA VAL A 44 8.18 -8.73 -4.94
C VAL A 44 8.35 -7.33 -4.33
N LEU A 45 7.27 -6.65 -3.99
CA LEU A 45 7.34 -5.34 -3.33
C LEU A 45 7.92 -5.43 -1.92
N ALA A 46 7.57 -6.47 -1.16
CA ALA A 46 8.06 -6.68 0.20
C ALA A 46 9.55 -7.04 0.25
N THR A 47 10.04 -7.81 -0.74
CA THR A 47 11.42 -8.29 -0.82
C THR A 47 12.33 -7.42 -1.68
N ARG A 48 11.78 -6.36 -2.28
CA ARG A 48 12.53 -5.49 -3.19
C ARG A 48 13.73 -4.86 -2.48
N PRO A 49 14.92 -4.88 -3.10
CA PRO A 49 16.08 -4.17 -2.55
C PRO A 49 15.73 -2.69 -2.35
N GLU A 50 16.20 -2.11 -1.25
CA GLU A 50 15.98 -0.69 -0.91
C GLU A 50 16.68 0.30 -1.88
N THR A 51 17.15 -0.21 -3.01
CA THR A 51 17.77 0.55 -4.08
C THR A 51 16.72 1.10 -5.04
N GLY A 52 16.95 2.31 -5.53
CA GLY A 52 16.04 3.00 -6.44
C GLY A 52 15.07 3.93 -5.74
N ASN A 53 14.14 4.46 -6.52
CA ASN A 53 13.13 5.41 -6.07
C ASN A 53 11.74 4.77 -6.02
N SER A 54 10.91 5.27 -5.14
CA SER A 54 9.53 4.82 -4.96
C SER A 54 8.61 5.99 -4.63
N VAL A 55 7.35 5.78 -4.91
CA VAL A 55 6.24 6.56 -4.37
C VAL A 55 5.49 5.66 -3.39
N ALA A 56 5.10 6.15 -2.25
CA ALA A 56 4.17 5.45 -1.37
C ALA A 56 2.91 6.27 -1.15
N VAL A 57 1.78 5.58 -1.09
CA VAL A 57 0.53 6.14 -0.60
C VAL A 57 0.25 5.47 0.74
N VAL A 58 0.23 6.27 1.79
CA VAL A 58 -0.01 5.84 3.17
C VAL A 58 -1.34 6.37 3.61
N SER A 59 -2.19 5.53 4.16
CA SER A 59 -3.47 5.96 4.71
C SER A 59 -3.69 5.37 6.10
N TYR A 60 -4.34 6.14 6.96
CA TYR A 60 -4.64 5.72 8.31
C TYR A 60 -5.79 6.54 8.90
N VAL A 61 -6.37 6.05 9.97
CA VAL A 61 -7.39 6.72 10.78
C VAL A 61 -6.83 7.00 12.16
N PHE A 62 -7.14 8.14 12.72
CA PHE A 62 -6.76 8.50 14.08
C PHE A 62 -7.82 9.41 14.73
N ASN A 63 -7.81 9.44 16.06
CA ASN A 63 -8.65 10.36 16.83
C ASN A 63 -7.93 11.71 16.96
N HIS A 64 -8.46 12.74 16.30
CA HIS A 64 -7.86 14.07 16.28
C HIS A 64 -7.98 14.83 17.61
N GLU A 65 -8.87 14.44 18.50
CA GLU A 65 -8.97 15.01 19.84
C GLU A 65 -7.79 14.63 20.73
N LYS A 66 -7.09 13.55 20.40
CA LYS A 66 -5.81 13.17 21.03
C LYS A 66 -4.70 14.09 20.51
N ARG A 67 -4.60 15.25 21.14
CA ARG A 67 -3.69 16.35 20.75
C ARG A 67 -2.24 15.92 20.53
N GLN A 68 -1.74 15.03 21.39
CA GLN A 68 -0.37 14.52 21.27
C GLN A 68 -0.16 13.69 20.02
N LEU A 69 -1.15 12.91 19.59
CA LEU A 69 -1.06 12.10 18.37
C LEU A 69 -1.02 12.97 17.12
N SER A 70 -1.93 13.92 16.99
CA SER A 70 -1.95 14.87 15.87
C SER A 70 -0.63 15.64 15.75
N GLN A 71 -0.06 16.05 16.86
CA GLN A 71 1.21 16.76 16.88
C GLN A 71 2.39 15.86 16.50
N ARG A 72 2.41 14.61 16.98
CA ARG A 72 3.44 13.63 16.58
C ARG A 72 3.39 13.34 15.08
N LEU A 73 2.22 13.12 14.51
CA LEU A 73 2.05 12.91 13.08
C LEU A 73 2.53 14.11 12.25
N THR A 74 2.19 15.31 12.67
CA THR A 74 2.64 16.55 12.02
C THR A 74 4.16 16.69 12.11
N ASN A 75 4.76 16.43 13.26
CA ASN A 75 6.19 16.48 13.44
C ASN A 75 6.91 15.43 12.59
N HIS A 76 6.41 14.20 12.54
CA HIS A 76 6.94 13.15 11.65
C HIS A 76 6.99 13.61 10.19
N GLN A 77 5.92 14.24 9.72
CA GLN A 77 5.87 14.76 8.35
C GLN A 77 6.85 15.94 8.16
N HIS A 78 6.99 16.82 9.14
CA HIS A 78 7.92 17.95 9.08
C HIS A 78 9.38 17.52 9.07
N ASP A 79 9.74 16.54 9.87
CA ASP A 79 11.11 16.02 9.93
C ASP A 79 11.55 15.33 8.61
N HIS A 80 10.59 14.94 7.79
CA HIS A 80 10.80 14.24 6.53
C HIS A 80 10.25 15.02 5.31
N LEU A 81 10.17 16.34 5.39
CA LEU A 81 9.66 17.22 4.32
C LEU A 81 10.17 16.89 2.91
N PRO A 82 11.43 16.53 2.69
CA PRO A 82 11.90 16.19 1.34
C PRO A 82 11.21 14.96 0.74
N VAL A 83 10.65 14.09 1.58
CA VAL A 83 9.99 12.84 1.18
C VAL A 83 8.47 13.00 1.08
N VAL A 84 7.89 13.88 1.87
CA VAL A 84 6.44 14.14 1.87
C VAL A 84 6.06 15.07 0.72
N ILE A 85 5.26 14.56 -0.21
CA ILE A 85 4.79 15.33 -1.38
C ILE A 85 3.47 16.02 -1.09
N SER A 86 2.53 15.32 -0.50
CA SER A 86 1.23 15.87 -0.17
C SER A 86 0.56 15.09 0.97
N THR A 87 -0.33 15.77 1.67
CA THR A 87 -1.15 15.18 2.73
C THR A 87 -2.58 15.62 2.52
N MET A 88 -3.50 14.66 2.55
CA MET A 88 -4.92 14.91 2.52
C MET A 88 -5.53 14.52 3.87
N HIS A 89 -6.32 15.41 4.44
CA HIS A 89 -6.98 15.22 5.72
C HIS A 89 -8.50 15.25 5.52
N VAL A 90 -9.18 14.23 6.03
CA VAL A 90 -10.62 14.08 5.90
C VAL A 90 -11.24 13.82 7.26
N HIS A 91 -12.20 14.62 7.65
CA HIS A 91 -13.01 14.36 8.85
C HIS A 91 -14.02 13.24 8.59
N ILE A 92 -13.94 12.17 9.38
CA ILE A 92 -14.90 11.07 9.31
C ILE A 92 -16.13 11.38 10.18
N ASP A 93 -15.88 11.82 11.40
CA ASP A 93 -16.87 12.23 12.37
C ASP A 93 -16.29 13.30 13.32
N THR A 94 -16.93 13.55 14.45
CA THR A 94 -16.50 14.56 15.42
C THR A 94 -15.16 14.25 16.08
N GLU A 95 -14.76 12.99 16.11
CA GLU A 95 -13.54 12.55 16.82
C GLU A 95 -12.48 11.99 15.89
N ARG A 96 -12.87 11.39 14.77
CA ARG A 96 -11.97 10.63 13.90
C ARG A 96 -11.71 11.33 12.58
N CYS A 97 -10.46 11.26 12.18
CA CYS A 97 -9.98 11.71 10.88
C CYS A 97 -9.29 10.58 10.13
N ALA A 98 -9.42 10.61 8.83
CA ALA A 98 -8.57 9.86 7.93
C ALA A 98 -7.52 10.78 7.32
N GLU A 99 -6.32 10.29 7.17
CA GLU A 99 -5.24 10.99 6.48
C GLU A 99 -4.68 10.10 5.38
N ALA A 100 -4.38 10.70 4.24
CA ALA A 100 -3.65 10.07 3.15
C ALA A 100 -2.41 10.90 2.86
N VAL A 101 -1.24 10.26 2.92
CA VAL A 101 0.06 10.89 2.73
C VAL A 101 0.72 10.29 1.51
N VAL A 102 1.16 11.13 0.59
CA VAL A 102 1.93 10.71 -0.58
C VAL A 102 3.40 11.00 -0.32
N LEU A 103 4.22 9.97 -0.39
CA LEU A 103 5.66 10.00 -0.20
C LEU A 103 6.36 9.71 -1.52
N ARG A 104 7.51 10.35 -1.74
CA ARG A 104 8.37 10.12 -2.91
C ARG A 104 9.82 10.31 -2.53
N GLY A 105 10.68 9.43 -2.98
CA GLY A 105 12.12 9.53 -2.75
C GLY A 105 12.81 8.18 -2.90
N ARG A 106 13.96 8.04 -2.26
CA ARG A 106 14.65 6.76 -2.19
C ARG A 106 13.75 5.72 -1.52
N THR A 107 13.74 4.52 -2.05
CA THR A 107 12.86 3.45 -1.55
C THR A 107 13.06 3.20 -0.05
N SER A 108 14.30 3.22 0.45
CA SER A 108 14.61 3.07 1.88
C SER A 108 13.98 4.16 2.75
N GLU A 109 14.09 5.42 2.34
CA GLU A 109 13.55 6.57 3.07
C GLU A 109 12.01 6.57 3.05
N VAL A 110 11.42 6.30 1.88
CA VAL A 110 9.97 6.21 1.69
C VAL A 110 9.39 5.08 2.53
N ARG A 111 10.01 3.91 2.51
CA ARG A 111 9.59 2.75 3.33
C ARG A 111 9.67 3.06 4.82
N HIS A 112 10.81 3.57 5.27
CA HIS A 112 11.00 3.92 6.68
C HIS A 112 9.95 4.92 7.18
N MET A 113 9.71 5.98 6.41
CA MET A 113 8.70 6.98 6.74
C MET A 113 7.28 6.39 6.74
N ALA A 114 6.93 5.60 5.74
CA ALA A 114 5.61 4.96 5.64
C ALA A 114 5.34 4.02 6.82
N GLU A 115 6.30 3.17 7.15
CA GLU A 115 6.22 2.24 8.28
C GLU A 115 6.13 2.97 9.62
N SER A 116 6.87 4.05 9.80
CA SER A 116 6.82 4.85 11.03
C SER A 116 5.48 5.53 11.24
N LEU A 117 4.84 6.00 10.19
CA LEU A 117 3.51 6.61 10.27
C LEU A 117 2.44 5.59 10.71
N VAL A 118 2.41 4.42 10.10
CA VAL A 118 1.38 3.41 10.44
C VAL A 118 1.65 2.69 11.76
N ALA A 119 2.91 2.69 12.23
CA ALA A 119 3.31 2.12 13.52
C ALA A 119 3.08 3.08 14.71
N GLU A 120 2.73 4.33 14.47
CA GLU A 120 2.51 5.32 15.51
C GLU A 120 1.34 4.87 16.43
N THR A 121 1.54 4.99 17.74
CA THR A 121 0.52 4.61 18.71
C THR A 121 -0.76 5.44 18.53
N GLY A 122 -1.90 4.76 18.43
CA GLY A 122 -3.21 5.40 18.23
C GLY A 122 -3.64 5.48 16.77
N ILE A 123 -2.82 5.00 15.84
CA ILE A 123 -3.19 4.80 14.43
C ILE A 123 -4.05 3.55 14.29
N GLU A 124 -5.14 3.69 13.57
CA GLU A 124 -6.06 2.62 13.19
C GLU A 124 -6.09 2.49 11.67
N HIS A 125 -6.35 1.28 11.18
CA HIS A 125 -6.48 1.00 9.75
C HIS A 125 -5.30 1.51 8.90
N GLY A 126 -4.07 1.40 9.43
CA GLY A 126 -2.86 1.78 8.70
C GLY A 126 -2.65 0.90 7.48
N ALA A 127 -2.42 1.52 6.33
CA ALA A 127 -2.11 0.84 5.08
C ALA A 127 -1.02 1.59 4.30
N VAL A 128 -0.14 0.83 3.68
CA VAL A 128 0.95 1.35 2.84
C VAL A 128 0.87 0.70 1.47
N ASN A 129 0.79 1.50 0.43
CA ASN A 129 0.96 1.05 -0.94
C ASN A 129 2.27 1.62 -1.50
N LEU A 130 3.28 0.78 -1.62
CA LEU A 130 4.58 1.15 -2.16
C LEU A 130 4.62 0.90 -3.67
N ILE A 131 4.86 1.96 -4.44
CA ILE A 131 4.87 1.95 -5.90
C ILE A 131 6.31 2.19 -6.37
N PRO A 132 6.95 1.21 -7.05
CA PRO A 132 8.27 1.42 -7.62
C PRO A 132 8.21 2.42 -8.76
N VAL A 133 9.16 3.34 -8.77
CA VAL A 133 9.37 4.26 -9.89
C VAL A 133 10.56 3.76 -10.69
N SER A 134 10.31 3.39 -11.96
CA SER A 134 11.39 3.11 -12.90
C SER A 134 12.05 4.44 -13.23
N ASP A 135 13.36 4.54 -13.08
CA ASP A 135 14.13 5.60 -13.71
C ASP A 135 14.05 5.38 -15.22
N HIS A 136 13.09 6.01 -15.88
CA HIS A 136 13.19 6.22 -17.31
C HIS A 136 14.30 7.23 -17.53
N SER A 137 15.51 6.72 -17.56
CA SER A 137 16.65 7.44 -18.12
C SER A 137 16.25 7.81 -19.54
N THR A 138 16.01 9.10 -19.76
CA THR A 138 16.13 9.82 -21.03
C THR A 138 16.40 8.93 -22.22
N VAL A 139 15.37 8.69 -23.04
CA VAL A 139 15.61 8.37 -24.46
C VAL A 139 16.31 9.61 -25.01
N ALA A 140 17.62 9.52 -25.19
CA ALA A 140 18.36 10.48 -25.97
C ALA A 140 17.75 10.49 -27.36
N VAL A 141 17.08 11.56 -27.70
CA VAL A 141 16.71 11.86 -29.09
C VAL A 141 18.03 12.26 -29.76
N GLU A 142 18.69 11.29 -30.36
CA GLU A 142 19.72 11.60 -31.34
C GLU A 142 19.04 12.19 -32.58
N ASN A 143 19.39 13.45 -32.87
CA ASN A 143 19.14 14.10 -34.14
C ASN A 143 20.04 13.53 -35.23
#